data_4c470b6eb6f0c2dce2f1d95d6f80b72a
#
_entry.id   4c470b6eb6f0c2dce2f1d95d6f80b72a
#
_cell.length_a   1.000
_cell.length_b   1.000
_cell.length_c   1.000
_cell.angle_alpha   90.00
_cell.angle_beta   90.00
_cell.angle_gamma   90.00
#
_symmetry.space_group_name_H-M   'P 1'
#
loop_
_entity.id
_entity.type
_entity.pdbx_description
1 polymer ?
#
loop_
_entity_poly.entity_id
_entity_poly.type
_entity_poly.pdbx_seq_one_letter_code
_entity_poly.pdbx_strand_id
1 'polypeptide(L)'
;MPTLGSFSEEGKPLRLIQQSVAKDDPEPKAIFSCYGLYLPEIGDTWLRFVDARPISSITTQFLEWSLQKLEEIGKKVLLLIWDNASWHVSREVRRWLGRHNRRVKESGSEAGVRIVSCLLPKRSPWLNAIEPKWVHGKRKVVEPDGLLGAYELADRVCRVFGCPHYEHLSVPRKVA
;
A
#
# COMPACT_ATOMS: atom_id res chain seq x y z
N MET A 1 9.35 9.97 -8.79
CA MET A 1 8.60 10.17 -7.54
C MET A 1 7.52 11.20 -7.80
N PRO A 2 6.28 10.99 -7.39
CA PRO A 2 5.26 12.01 -7.58
C PRO A 2 5.56 13.18 -6.66
N THR A 3 5.72 14.35 -7.24
CA THR A 3 5.89 15.60 -6.51
C THR A 3 4.55 15.95 -5.86
N LEU A 4 4.53 16.06 -4.54
CA LEU A 4 3.39 16.58 -3.80
C LEU A 4 3.21 18.07 -4.16
N GLY A 5 2.16 18.40 -4.89
CA GLY A 5 1.75 19.77 -5.11
C GLY A 5 0.74 20.19 -4.05
N SER A 6 0.98 21.26 -3.32
CA SER A 6 -0.04 21.98 -2.57
C SER A 6 -0.37 23.28 -3.30
N PHE A 7 -1.60 23.79 -3.10
CA PHE A 7 -2.00 25.08 -3.64
C PHE A 7 -1.85 26.15 -2.56
N SER A 8 -1.23 27.28 -2.89
CA SER A 8 -1.23 28.47 -2.04
C SER A 8 -2.61 29.13 -2.04
N GLU A 9 -2.87 30.02 -1.09
CA GLU A 9 -4.10 30.83 -1.03
C GLU A 9 -4.35 31.64 -2.31
N GLU A 10 -3.31 31.90 -3.11
CA GLU A 10 -3.41 32.59 -4.40
C GLU A 10 -3.66 31.65 -5.60
N GLY A 11 -3.95 30.39 -5.38
CA GLY A 11 -4.22 29.41 -6.44
C GLY A 11 -3.00 28.96 -7.24
N LYS A 12 -1.80 29.38 -6.90
CA LYS A 12 -0.55 28.90 -7.50
C LYS A 12 -0.12 27.57 -6.86
N PRO A 13 0.30 26.56 -7.63
CA PRO A 13 0.79 25.33 -7.05
C PRO A 13 2.09 25.59 -6.28
N LEU A 14 2.04 25.44 -4.96
CA LEU A 14 3.24 25.34 -4.14
C LEU A 14 3.89 23.98 -4.45
N ARG A 15 4.97 23.98 -5.18
CA ARG A 15 5.87 22.84 -5.23
C ARG A 15 6.57 22.79 -3.88
N LEU A 16 6.13 21.86 -3.02
CA LEU A 16 6.96 21.49 -1.89
C LEU A 16 8.29 21.03 -2.44
N ILE A 17 9.31 21.82 -2.21
CA ILE A 17 10.68 21.42 -2.50
C ILE A 17 10.90 20.20 -1.64
N GLN A 18 11.06 19.03 -2.28
CA GLN A 18 11.51 17.86 -1.60
C GLN A 18 12.90 18.21 -1.04
N GLN A 19 12.98 18.54 0.23
CA GLN A 19 14.26 18.79 0.87
C GLN A 19 15.03 17.48 0.74
N SER A 20 16.04 17.50 -0.13
CA SER A 20 16.99 16.41 -0.21
C SER A 20 17.70 16.36 1.13
N VAL A 21 17.42 15.32 1.90
CA VAL A 21 18.19 15.00 3.11
C VAL A 21 19.66 15.06 2.72
N ALA A 22 20.49 15.79 3.47
CA ALA A 22 21.90 15.94 3.19
C ALA A 22 22.55 14.56 3.07
N LYS A 23 23.54 14.42 2.17
CA LYS A 23 24.24 13.15 1.95
C LYS A 23 24.90 12.57 3.22
N ASP A 24 25.08 13.40 4.22
CA ASP A 24 25.80 13.11 5.46
C ASP A 24 24.88 12.89 6.66
N ASP A 25 23.56 12.73 6.44
CA ASP A 25 22.63 12.44 7.53
C ASP A 25 22.89 11.03 8.05
N PRO A 26 23.21 10.85 9.35
CA PRO A 26 23.50 9.54 9.93
C PRO A 26 22.28 8.63 9.99
N GLU A 27 21.06 9.14 9.88
CA GLU A 27 19.87 8.31 9.78
C GLU A 27 19.73 7.74 8.36
N PRO A 28 19.67 6.40 8.21
CA PRO A 28 19.48 5.80 6.92
C PRO A 28 18.18 6.31 6.32
N LYS A 29 18.26 6.81 5.09
CA LYS A 29 17.10 7.26 4.30
C LYS A 29 16.14 6.09 4.13
N ALA A 30 15.26 5.89 5.08
CA ALA A 30 14.20 4.91 4.96
C ALA A 30 13.23 5.38 3.90
N ILE A 31 13.38 4.88 2.67
CA ILE A 31 12.37 5.06 1.62
C ILE A 31 11.29 4.03 1.91
N PHE A 32 10.27 4.46 2.62
CA PHE A 32 9.12 3.61 2.81
C PHE A 32 8.28 3.55 1.55
N SER A 33 7.99 2.35 1.12
CA SER A 33 6.86 2.10 0.21
C SER A 33 5.65 1.76 1.06
N CYS A 34 4.46 2.14 0.61
CA CYS A 34 3.22 1.85 1.31
C CYS A 34 2.31 1.03 0.40
N TYR A 35 1.89 -0.12 0.90
CA TYR A 35 0.79 -0.89 0.34
C TYR A 35 -0.51 -0.49 1.02
N GLY A 36 -1.58 -0.34 0.24
CA GLY A 36 -2.90 -0.01 0.75
C GLY A 36 -3.99 -0.87 0.14
N LEU A 37 -4.92 -1.32 0.97
CA LEU A 37 -6.15 -1.96 0.56
C LEU A 37 -7.32 -1.10 1.06
N TYR A 38 -8.10 -0.56 0.13
CA TYR A 38 -9.32 0.16 0.44
C TYR A 38 -10.53 -0.77 0.31
N LEU A 39 -11.35 -0.81 1.34
CA LEU A 39 -12.57 -1.62 1.44
C LEU A 39 -13.79 -0.70 1.40
N PRO A 40 -14.37 -0.42 0.22
CA PRO A 40 -15.47 0.54 0.08
C PRO A 40 -16.71 0.20 0.91
N GLU A 41 -17.02 -1.09 1.07
CA GLU A 41 -18.20 -1.55 1.81
C GLU A 41 -18.21 -1.10 3.28
N ILE A 42 -17.02 -1.05 3.91
CA ILE A 42 -16.88 -0.67 5.31
C ILE A 42 -16.19 0.68 5.49
N GLY A 43 -15.73 1.29 4.39
CA GLY A 43 -15.05 2.57 4.38
C GLY A 43 -13.61 2.56 4.87
N ASP A 44 -13.07 1.40 5.23
CA ASP A 44 -11.74 1.23 5.80
C ASP A 44 -10.63 1.24 4.75
N THR A 45 -9.47 1.69 5.18
CA THR A 45 -8.23 1.57 4.41
C THR A 45 -7.17 0.94 5.29
N TRP A 46 -6.62 -0.19 4.87
CA TRP A 46 -5.55 -0.88 5.56
C TRP A 46 -4.22 -0.61 4.90
N LEU A 47 -3.25 -0.19 5.70
CA LEU A 47 -1.93 0.21 5.22
C LEU A 47 -0.84 -0.68 5.83
N ARG A 48 0.17 -1.00 5.03
CA ARG A 48 1.42 -1.63 5.47
C ARG A 48 2.60 -0.94 4.80
N PHE A 49 3.55 -0.53 5.60
CA PHE A 49 4.80 0.04 5.10
C PHE A 49 5.84 -1.05 4.88
N VAL A 50 6.81 -0.71 4.04
CA VAL A 50 7.97 -1.56 3.77
C VAL A 50 9.21 -0.68 3.64
N ASP A 51 10.30 -1.08 4.29
CA ASP A 51 11.56 -0.32 4.30
C ASP A 51 12.38 -0.52 3.00
N ALA A 52 11.68 -0.76 1.90
CA ALA A 52 12.27 -1.07 0.61
C ALA A 52 11.34 -0.68 -0.54
N ARG A 53 11.80 -0.96 -1.76
CA ARG A 53 10.96 -0.85 -2.96
C ARG A 53 9.92 -1.98 -3.00
N PRO A 54 8.74 -1.73 -3.62
CA PRO A 54 7.76 -2.78 -3.85
C PRO A 54 8.36 -3.88 -4.75
N ILE A 55 8.21 -5.12 -4.31
CA ILE A 55 8.59 -6.32 -5.05
C ILE A 55 7.53 -7.40 -4.90
N SER A 56 7.59 -8.42 -5.73
CA SER A 56 6.58 -9.50 -5.76
C SER A 56 6.40 -10.22 -4.44
N SER A 57 7.49 -10.52 -3.72
CA SER A 57 7.44 -11.21 -2.42
C SER A 57 6.80 -10.34 -1.33
N ILE A 58 6.97 -9.03 -1.37
CA ILE A 58 6.27 -8.11 -0.47
C ILE A 58 4.79 -8.02 -0.82
N THR A 59 4.46 -8.02 -2.12
CA THR A 59 3.06 -8.06 -2.56
C THR A 59 2.34 -9.29 -2.02
N THR A 60 2.96 -10.47 -2.07
CA THR A 60 2.35 -11.68 -1.54
C THR A 60 2.22 -11.66 -0.02
N GLN A 61 3.19 -11.12 0.73
CA GLN A 61 3.08 -10.93 2.18
C GLN A 61 1.93 -9.98 2.54
N PHE A 62 1.80 -8.86 1.82
CA PHE A 62 0.71 -7.93 2.03
C PHE A 62 -0.66 -8.58 1.78
N LEU A 63 -0.79 -9.35 0.69
CA LEU A 63 -2.03 -10.08 0.40
C LEU A 63 -2.33 -11.11 1.47
N GLU A 64 -1.35 -11.89 1.91
CA GLU A 64 -1.53 -12.90 2.96
C GLU A 64 -2.03 -12.29 4.27
N TRP A 65 -1.39 -11.20 4.72
CA TRP A 65 -1.84 -10.44 5.88
C TRP A 65 -3.26 -9.87 5.70
N SER A 66 -3.58 -9.33 4.51
CA SER A 66 -4.91 -8.78 4.22
C SER A 66 -5.99 -9.86 4.26
N LEU A 67 -5.69 -11.07 3.77
CA LEU A 67 -6.63 -12.19 3.79
C LEU A 67 -6.91 -12.68 5.21
N GLN A 68 -5.88 -12.73 6.08
CA GLN A 68 -6.09 -13.05 7.49
C GLN A 68 -7.07 -12.08 8.15
N LYS A 69 -6.86 -10.76 7.92
CA LYS A 69 -7.78 -9.75 8.44
C LYS A 69 -9.19 -9.83 7.86
N LEU A 70 -9.31 -10.15 6.59
CA LEU A 70 -10.62 -10.35 5.96
C LEU A 70 -11.34 -11.58 6.52
N GLU A 71 -10.60 -12.64 6.81
CA GLU A 71 -11.13 -13.84 7.44
C GLU A 71 -11.60 -13.56 8.88
N GLU A 72 -10.82 -12.79 9.68
CA GLU A 72 -11.19 -12.35 11.03
C GLU A 72 -12.54 -11.60 11.07
N ILE A 73 -12.84 -10.83 10.02
CA ILE A 73 -14.13 -10.12 9.87
C ILE A 73 -15.17 -10.89 9.06
N GLY A 74 -14.96 -12.20 8.88
CA GLY A 74 -15.93 -13.12 8.28
C GLY A 74 -16.10 -13.01 6.76
N LYS A 75 -15.21 -12.31 6.05
CA LYS A 75 -15.26 -12.23 4.59
C LYS A 75 -14.78 -13.54 3.97
N LYS A 76 -15.41 -13.97 2.89
CA LYS A 76 -15.11 -15.22 2.17
C LYS A 76 -14.50 -14.99 0.80
N VAL A 77 -14.67 -13.80 0.24
CA VAL A 77 -14.18 -13.44 -1.09
C VAL A 77 -13.61 -12.03 -1.07
N LEU A 78 -12.42 -11.86 -1.63
CA LEU A 78 -11.81 -10.58 -1.95
C LEU A 78 -11.86 -10.37 -3.47
N LEU A 79 -12.66 -9.40 -3.94
CA LEU A 79 -12.51 -8.86 -5.28
C LEU A 79 -11.39 -7.82 -5.25
N LEU A 80 -10.21 -8.23 -5.70
CA LEU A 80 -9.01 -7.41 -5.70
C LEU A 80 -8.88 -6.65 -7.02
N ILE A 81 -9.19 -5.36 -6.98
CA ILE A 81 -9.05 -4.44 -8.12
C ILE A 81 -7.72 -3.70 -7.94
N TRP A 82 -6.80 -3.85 -8.87
CA TRP A 82 -5.45 -3.30 -8.79
C TRP A 82 -4.87 -2.92 -10.15
N ASP A 83 -3.80 -2.15 -10.13
CA ASP A 83 -3.10 -1.72 -11.33
C ASP A 83 -2.17 -2.80 -11.92
N ASN A 84 -1.53 -2.45 -13.03
CA ASN A 84 -0.60 -3.34 -13.73
C ASN A 84 0.86 -3.11 -13.30
N ALA A 85 1.13 -2.73 -12.07
CA ALA A 85 2.49 -2.63 -11.59
C ALA A 85 3.23 -3.97 -11.75
N SER A 86 4.51 -3.92 -12.09
CA SER A 86 5.28 -5.13 -12.42
C SER A 86 5.30 -6.16 -11.28
N TRP A 87 5.29 -5.71 -10.04
CA TRP A 87 5.21 -6.54 -8.84
C TRP A 87 3.81 -7.10 -8.57
N HIS A 88 2.75 -6.53 -9.15
CA HIS A 88 1.38 -7.07 -9.10
C HIS A 88 1.17 -8.17 -10.14
N VAL A 89 1.71 -8.00 -11.36
CA VAL A 89 1.48 -8.92 -12.48
C VAL A 89 2.59 -9.94 -12.69
N SER A 90 3.53 -10.06 -11.76
CA SER A 90 4.66 -10.96 -11.85
C SER A 90 4.22 -12.44 -11.90
N ARG A 91 5.12 -13.31 -12.42
CA ARG A 91 4.88 -14.77 -12.40
C ARG A 91 4.76 -15.30 -10.97
N GLU A 92 5.52 -14.73 -10.03
CA GLU A 92 5.50 -15.09 -8.62
C GLU A 92 4.13 -14.85 -8.01
N VAL A 93 3.60 -13.64 -8.15
CA VAL A 93 2.27 -13.27 -7.61
C VAL A 93 1.17 -14.11 -8.25
N ARG A 94 1.20 -14.30 -9.57
CA ARG A 94 0.20 -15.14 -10.26
C ARG A 94 0.22 -16.60 -9.79
N ARG A 95 1.41 -17.17 -9.57
CA ARG A 95 1.55 -18.53 -9.04
C ARG A 95 1.05 -18.61 -7.59
N TRP A 96 1.36 -17.58 -6.79
CA TRP A 96 0.90 -17.50 -5.41
C TRP A 96 -0.64 -17.44 -5.34
N LEU A 97 -1.28 -16.55 -6.11
CA LEU A 97 -2.75 -16.46 -6.22
C LEU A 97 -3.39 -17.80 -6.62
N GLY A 98 -2.83 -18.47 -7.61
CA GLY A 98 -3.31 -19.79 -8.04
C GLY A 98 -3.20 -20.85 -6.96
N ARG A 99 -2.07 -20.92 -6.24
CA ARG A 99 -1.89 -21.86 -5.12
C ARG A 99 -2.81 -21.53 -3.94
N HIS A 100 -2.94 -20.25 -3.61
CA HIS A 100 -3.82 -19.80 -2.54
C HIS A 100 -5.27 -20.20 -2.81
N ASN A 101 -5.81 -19.82 -3.97
CA ASN A 101 -7.20 -20.15 -4.33
C ASN A 101 -7.47 -21.66 -4.43
N ARG A 102 -6.46 -22.45 -4.83
CA ARG A 102 -6.56 -23.92 -4.83
C ARG A 102 -6.68 -24.43 -3.39
N ARG A 103 -5.82 -24.00 -2.47
CA ARG A 103 -5.89 -24.39 -1.06
C ARG A 103 -7.24 -24.05 -0.44
N VAL A 104 -7.75 -22.82 -0.67
CA VAL A 104 -9.08 -22.41 -0.18
C VAL A 104 -10.19 -23.30 -0.75
N LYS A 105 -10.09 -23.70 -2.02
CA LYS A 105 -11.06 -24.62 -2.63
C LYS A 105 -10.99 -26.04 -2.01
N GLU A 106 -9.78 -26.53 -1.74
CA GLU A 106 -9.54 -27.88 -1.19
C GLU A 106 -9.91 -27.98 0.28
N SER A 107 -9.78 -26.89 1.07
CA SER A 107 -10.17 -26.85 2.50
C SER A 107 -11.67 -26.69 2.74
N GLY A 108 -12.48 -26.62 1.67
CA GLY A 108 -13.92 -26.40 1.79
C GLY A 108 -14.30 -24.93 1.97
N SER A 109 -15.60 -24.62 1.79
CA SER A 109 -16.10 -23.25 1.79
C SER A 109 -16.04 -22.53 3.14
N GLU A 110 -15.66 -23.20 4.22
CA GLU A 110 -15.65 -22.64 5.57
C GLU A 110 -14.34 -21.96 5.95
N ALA A 111 -13.22 -22.34 5.34
CA ALA A 111 -11.88 -21.83 5.66
C ALA A 111 -11.30 -20.99 4.54
N GLY A 112 -10.76 -19.82 4.93
CA GLY A 112 -10.01 -18.93 4.07
C GLY A 112 -10.85 -18.00 3.19
N VAL A 113 -10.17 -17.02 2.59
CA VAL A 113 -10.76 -16.00 1.72
C VAL A 113 -10.28 -16.23 0.29
N ARG A 114 -11.20 -16.45 -0.63
CA ARG A 114 -10.89 -16.59 -2.06
C ARG A 114 -10.57 -15.24 -2.68
N ILE A 115 -9.58 -15.14 -3.56
CA ILE A 115 -9.24 -13.92 -4.29
C ILE A 115 -9.77 -14.01 -5.72
N VAL A 116 -10.52 -12.99 -6.13
CA VAL A 116 -10.86 -12.74 -7.53
C VAL A 116 -10.05 -11.51 -7.97
N SER A 117 -9.02 -11.73 -8.76
CA SER A 117 -8.12 -10.66 -9.22
C SER A 117 -8.68 -10.00 -10.47
N CYS A 118 -8.83 -8.67 -10.42
CA CYS A 118 -9.27 -7.83 -11.52
C CYS A 118 -8.20 -6.75 -11.78
N LEU A 119 -7.50 -6.87 -12.90
CA LEU A 119 -6.53 -5.86 -13.32
C LEU A 119 -7.23 -4.70 -14.02
N LEU A 120 -6.89 -3.49 -13.61
CA LEU A 120 -7.36 -2.29 -14.27
C LEU A 120 -6.76 -2.16 -15.68
N PRO A 121 -7.45 -1.50 -16.60
CA PRO A 121 -6.86 -1.12 -17.89
C PRO A 121 -5.57 -0.33 -17.68
N LYS A 122 -4.61 -0.49 -18.58
CA LYS A 122 -3.36 0.27 -18.51
C LYS A 122 -3.64 1.77 -18.57
N ARG A 123 -2.90 2.54 -17.78
CA ARG A 123 -3.01 4.01 -17.71
C ARG A 123 -4.38 4.53 -17.29
N SER A 124 -5.10 3.78 -16.47
CA SER A 124 -6.44 4.16 -15.95
C SER A 124 -6.46 4.25 -14.42
N PRO A 125 -5.60 5.08 -13.78
CA PRO A 125 -5.55 5.16 -12.31
C PRO A 125 -6.87 5.67 -11.70
N TRP A 126 -7.65 6.46 -12.45
CA TRP A 126 -8.94 6.99 -11.98
C TRP A 126 -10.00 5.90 -11.71
N LEU A 127 -9.81 4.69 -12.25
CA LEU A 127 -10.67 3.54 -11.95
C LEU A 127 -10.29 2.84 -10.63
N ASN A 128 -9.17 3.21 -10.02
CA ASN A 128 -8.74 2.64 -8.76
C ASN A 128 -9.31 3.46 -7.59
N ALA A 129 -10.23 2.89 -6.85
CA ALA A 129 -10.95 3.57 -5.76
C ALA A 129 -10.05 4.07 -4.62
N ILE A 130 -8.83 3.56 -4.49
CA ILE A 130 -7.87 4.04 -3.49
C ILE A 130 -7.13 5.32 -3.91
N GLU A 131 -7.04 5.62 -5.21
CA GLU A 131 -6.28 6.79 -5.69
C GLU A 131 -6.77 8.13 -5.13
N PRO A 132 -8.07 8.43 -5.08
CA PRO A 132 -8.56 9.64 -4.41
C PRO A 132 -8.17 9.71 -2.94
N LYS A 133 -8.13 8.55 -2.24
CA LYS A 133 -7.69 8.48 -0.84
C LYS A 133 -6.22 8.89 -0.71
N TRP A 134 -5.35 8.42 -1.62
CA TRP A 134 -3.95 8.84 -1.67
C TRP A 134 -3.78 10.33 -1.91
N VAL A 135 -4.56 10.91 -2.82
CA VAL A 135 -4.53 12.36 -3.10
C VAL A 135 -4.90 13.16 -1.85
N HIS A 136 -5.99 12.79 -1.18
CA HIS A 136 -6.43 13.45 0.06
C HIS A 136 -5.44 13.23 1.20
N GLY A 137 -4.94 12.02 1.37
CA GLY A 137 -3.95 11.68 2.39
C GLY A 137 -2.68 12.51 2.24
N LYS A 138 -2.14 12.58 1.05
CA LYS A 138 -0.94 13.38 0.75
C LYS A 138 -1.10 14.84 1.12
N ARG A 139 -2.27 15.45 0.86
CA ARG A 139 -2.53 16.85 1.21
C ARG A 139 -2.60 17.11 2.71
N LYS A 140 -3.08 16.14 3.49
CA LYS A 140 -3.25 16.27 4.94
C LYS A 140 -1.99 15.94 5.75
N VAL A 141 -1.10 15.13 5.18
CA VAL A 141 0.11 14.66 5.88
C VAL A 141 1.25 15.67 5.83
N VAL A 142 1.27 16.50 4.79
CA VAL A 142 2.38 17.44 4.56
C VAL A 142 2.26 18.64 5.48
N GLU A 143 3.32 18.88 6.28
CA GLU A 143 3.54 20.16 6.94
C GLU A 143 4.58 20.96 6.16
N PRO A 144 4.30 22.23 5.80
CA PRO A 144 5.23 23.05 5.04
C PRO A 144 6.50 23.42 5.80
N ASP A 145 6.48 23.38 7.14
CA ASP A 145 7.48 24.01 7.99
C ASP A 145 8.43 23.04 8.72
N GLY A 146 8.35 21.71 8.44
CA GLY A 146 9.15 20.73 9.15
C GLY A 146 9.67 19.57 8.30
N LEU A 147 10.87 19.06 8.61
CA LEU A 147 11.36 17.78 8.14
C LEU A 147 10.70 16.67 8.97
N LEU A 148 10.00 15.77 8.31
CA LEU A 148 9.44 14.59 8.95
C LEU A 148 10.41 13.41 8.80
N GLY A 149 10.72 12.75 9.90
CA GLY A 149 11.35 11.43 9.87
C GLY A 149 10.42 10.41 9.19
N ALA A 150 10.99 9.35 8.62
CA ALA A 150 10.22 8.37 7.86
C ALA A 150 9.13 7.69 8.71
N TYR A 151 9.42 7.34 9.97
CA TYR A 151 8.43 6.76 10.89
C TYR A 151 7.36 7.75 11.29
N GLU A 152 7.71 9.01 11.57
CA GLU A 152 6.74 10.06 11.85
C GLU A 152 5.80 10.28 10.67
N LEU A 153 6.34 10.26 9.43
CA LEU A 153 5.53 10.33 8.22
C LEU A 153 4.56 9.14 8.12
N ALA A 154 5.02 7.92 8.42
CA ALA A 154 4.18 6.74 8.42
C ALA A 154 3.05 6.83 9.44
N ASP A 155 3.36 7.28 10.67
CA ASP A 155 2.36 7.51 11.73
C ASP A 155 1.32 8.55 11.33
N ARG A 156 1.74 9.65 10.70
CA ARG A 156 0.83 10.68 10.20
C ARG A 156 -0.07 10.15 9.08
N VAL A 157 0.49 9.36 8.18
CA VAL A 157 -0.29 8.69 7.13
C VAL A 157 -1.34 7.79 7.77
N CYS A 158 -0.98 6.94 8.72
CA CYS A 158 -1.92 6.07 9.41
C CYS A 158 -3.03 6.86 10.10
N ARG A 159 -2.71 7.94 10.81
CA ARG A 159 -3.71 8.83 11.45
C ARG A 159 -4.68 9.43 10.45
N VAL A 160 -4.19 9.90 9.30
CA VAL A 160 -5.03 10.49 8.23
C VAL A 160 -5.97 9.45 7.61
N PHE A 161 -5.52 8.20 7.50
CA PHE A 161 -6.33 7.11 6.96
C PHE A 161 -7.18 6.41 8.02
N GLY A 162 -7.04 6.77 9.30
CA GLY A 162 -7.80 6.17 10.40
C GLY A 162 -7.45 4.71 10.66
N CYS A 163 -6.23 4.30 10.34
CA CYS A 163 -5.78 2.92 10.52
C CYS A 163 -4.62 2.81 11.50
N PRO A 164 -4.43 1.66 12.17
CA PRO A 164 -3.25 1.41 12.99
C PRO A 164 -1.97 1.40 12.17
N HIS A 165 -0.86 1.80 12.80
CA HIS A 165 0.47 1.60 12.23
C HIS A 165 0.94 0.18 12.58
N TYR A 166 0.87 -0.71 11.60
CA TYR A 166 1.31 -2.09 11.74
C TYR A 166 2.82 -2.22 11.53
N GLU A 167 3.39 -3.30 12.04
CA GLU A 167 4.78 -3.67 11.77
C GLU A 167 5.07 -3.67 10.27
N HIS A 168 6.26 -3.17 9.87
CA HIS A 168 6.62 -3.06 8.47
C HIS A 168 6.82 -4.45 7.84
N LEU A 169 6.47 -4.55 6.56
CA LEU A 169 6.78 -5.73 5.77
C LEU A 169 8.29 -5.76 5.48
N SER A 170 8.89 -6.91 5.63
CA SER A 170 10.32 -7.08 5.42
C SER A 170 10.63 -7.85 4.13
N VAL A 171 11.67 -7.42 3.43
CA VAL A 171 12.19 -8.19 2.30
C VAL A 171 12.82 -9.48 2.84
N PRO A 172 12.38 -10.67 2.37
CA PRO A 172 12.98 -11.92 2.80
C PRO A 172 14.49 -11.90 2.55
N ARG A 173 15.28 -12.15 3.59
CA ARG A 173 16.73 -12.33 3.41
C ARG A 173 16.93 -13.55 2.52
N LYS A 174 17.68 -13.40 1.44
CA LYS A 174 18.15 -14.57 0.68
C LYS A 174 19.01 -15.38 1.65
N VAL A 175 18.52 -16.55 2.03
CA VAL A 175 19.38 -17.56 2.65
C VAL A 175 20.37 -17.95 1.57
N ALA A 176 21.66 -17.70 1.84
CA ALA A 176 22.76 -18.03 0.94
C ALA A 176 22.93 -19.55 0.84
#